data_5e577ca467811c17bc881a5bc2ae1a0b
#
_entry.id   5e577ca467811c17bc881a5bc2ae1a0b
#
_cell.length_a   1.000
_cell.length_b   1.000
_cell.length_c   1.000
_cell.angle_alpha   90.00
_cell.angle_beta   90.00
_cell.angle_gamma   90.00
#
_symmetry.space_group_name_H-M   'P 1'
#
loop_
_entity.id
_entity.type
_entity.pdbx_description
1 polymer ?
#
loop_
_entity_poly.entity_id
_entity_poly.type
_entity_poly.pdbx_seq_one_letter_code
_entity_poly.pdbx_strand_id
1 'polypeptide(L)'
;MESSQYTPDHPEYVPLSAALMGSFIGGLLEGFCVFLLILGAGAVVSALGLSALSLSLYQATKTVLISYLIFPLVRALVQRPLVVRAQHPSPGGLLFAACDILVPPLVYLVVTLGMFQDVGKAATVGSCALVFYLAYAAWIKPWKPGLTRTEVRSKIEQTKQMTREMFGEAAQERAETMQKNAEVDDPAVKDLFLPGNRYRTPLDHDERRP
;
A
#
# COMPACT_ATOMS: atom_id res chain seq x y z
N MET A 1 -18.65 -36.58 3.64
CA MET A 1 -18.08 -35.28 3.23
C MET A 1 -16.87 -35.05 4.14
N GLU A 2 -15.69 -35.42 3.68
CA GLU A 2 -14.45 -35.11 4.39
C GLU A 2 -14.31 -33.58 4.42
N SER A 3 -14.28 -33.03 5.60
CA SER A 3 -14.01 -31.62 5.79
C SER A 3 -12.56 -31.38 5.41
N SER A 4 -12.32 -30.93 4.19
CA SER A 4 -11.02 -30.43 3.75
C SER A 4 -10.60 -29.37 4.77
N GLN A 5 -9.69 -29.74 5.66
CA GLN A 5 -9.23 -28.81 6.70
C GLN A 5 -8.30 -27.76 6.04
N TYR A 6 -8.47 -26.53 6.44
CA TYR A 6 -7.57 -25.43 6.04
C TYR A 6 -6.22 -25.60 6.75
N THR A 7 -5.44 -26.55 6.22
CA THR A 7 -4.14 -26.99 6.75
C THR A 7 -3.00 -26.37 5.92
N PRO A 8 -1.73 -26.45 6.38
CA PRO A 8 -0.58 -25.97 5.63
C PRO A 8 -0.48 -26.53 4.20
N ASP A 9 -1.02 -27.72 3.94
CA ASP A 9 -1.02 -28.36 2.64
C ASP A 9 -2.12 -27.83 1.70
N HIS A 10 -3.07 -27.05 2.24
CA HIS A 10 -4.13 -26.45 1.43
C HIS A 10 -3.52 -25.36 0.51
N PRO A 11 -3.80 -25.35 -0.83
CA PRO A 11 -3.19 -24.41 -1.78
C PRO A 11 -3.46 -22.93 -1.42
N GLU A 12 -4.60 -22.65 -0.80
CA GLU A 12 -5.00 -21.29 -0.39
C GLU A 12 -4.63 -20.96 1.06
N TYR A 13 -3.91 -21.85 1.75
CA TYR A 13 -3.54 -21.62 3.14
C TYR A 13 -2.59 -20.43 3.28
N VAL A 14 -2.97 -19.50 4.19
CA VAL A 14 -2.14 -18.38 4.58
C VAL A 14 -1.77 -18.54 6.06
N PRO A 15 -0.49 -18.70 6.39
CA PRO A 15 -0.05 -18.78 7.77
C PRO A 15 -0.38 -17.48 8.53
N LEU A 16 -0.62 -17.59 9.84
CA LEU A 16 -0.98 -16.44 10.66
C LEU A 16 0.08 -15.33 10.60
N SER A 17 1.35 -15.69 10.56
CA SER A 17 2.46 -14.74 10.43
C SER A 17 2.40 -13.91 9.15
N ALA A 18 2.07 -14.53 8.02
CA ALA A 18 1.91 -13.82 6.76
C ALA A 18 0.66 -12.92 6.75
N ALA A 19 -0.44 -13.37 7.35
CA ALA A 19 -1.64 -12.57 7.52
C ALA A 19 -1.39 -11.34 8.41
N LEU A 20 -0.67 -11.51 9.52
CA LEU A 20 -0.25 -10.42 10.40
C LEU A 20 0.65 -9.43 9.65
N MET A 21 1.67 -9.93 8.95
CA MET A 21 2.61 -9.07 8.22
C MET A 21 1.90 -8.24 7.15
N GLY A 22 0.99 -8.85 6.39
CA GLY A 22 0.13 -8.15 5.43
C GLY A 22 -0.74 -7.07 6.08
N SER A 23 -1.32 -7.38 7.24
CA SER A 23 -2.13 -6.43 8.01
C SER A 23 -1.30 -5.28 8.58
N PHE A 24 -0.06 -5.51 9.01
CA PHE A 24 0.85 -4.45 9.45
C PHE A 24 1.25 -3.52 8.29
N ILE A 25 1.61 -4.08 7.14
CA ILE A 25 2.00 -3.28 5.98
C ILE A 25 0.81 -2.44 5.46
N GLY A 26 -0.36 -3.06 5.29
CA GLY A 26 -1.58 -2.36 4.88
C GLY A 26 -2.02 -1.31 5.90
N GLY A 27 -1.99 -1.65 7.19
CA GLY A 27 -2.37 -0.78 8.30
C GLY A 27 -1.52 0.48 8.44
N LEU A 28 -0.28 0.49 7.93
CA LEU A 28 0.57 1.68 7.94
C LEU A 28 -0.05 2.82 7.13
N LEU A 29 -0.48 2.53 5.91
CA LEU A 29 -1.12 3.52 5.04
C LEU A 29 -2.50 3.92 5.58
N GLU A 30 -3.28 2.95 6.03
CA GLU A 30 -4.58 3.18 6.66
C GLU A 30 -4.43 4.08 7.90
N GLY A 31 -3.48 3.77 8.78
CA GLY A 31 -3.18 4.56 9.97
C GLY A 31 -2.76 5.99 9.67
N PHE A 32 -1.96 6.19 8.62
CA PHE A 32 -1.57 7.52 8.16
C PHE A 32 -2.77 8.33 7.66
N CYS A 33 -3.66 7.73 6.89
CA CYS A 33 -4.89 8.39 6.43
C CYS A 33 -5.81 8.76 7.61
N VAL A 34 -6.00 7.85 8.56
CA VAL A 34 -6.79 8.13 9.79
C VAL A 34 -6.15 9.24 10.61
N PHE A 35 -4.82 9.28 10.73
CA PHE A 35 -4.09 10.35 11.39
C PHE A 35 -4.38 11.73 10.78
N LEU A 36 -4.32 11.83 9.45
CA LEU A 36 -4.64 13.09 8.75
C LEU A 36 -6.09 13.50 8.98
N LEU A 37 -7.04 12.56 8.99
CA LEU A 37 -8.45 12.84 9.29
C LEU A 37 -8.64 13.34 10.73
N ILE A 38 -7.96 12.74 11.71
CA ILE A 38 -8.03 13.18 13.11
C ILE A 38 -7.50 14.63 13.23
N LEU A 39 -6.40 14.96 12.59
CA LEU A 39 -5.84 16.31 12.61
C LEU A 39 -6.78 17.31 11.92
N GLY A 40 -7.32 16.94 10.75
CA GLY A 40 -8.28 17.77 10.02
C GLY A 40 -9.57 18.01 10.82
N ALA A 41 -10.14 16.95 11.37
CA ALA A 41 -11.30 17.07 12.26
C ALA A 41 -10.99 17.91 13.51
N GLY A 42 -9.82 17.73 14.11
CA GLY A 42 -9.37 18.53 15.24
C GLY A 42 -9.29 20.02 14.92
N ALA A 43 -8.78 20.37 13.73
CA ALA A 43 -8.74 21.76 13.26
C ALA A 43 -10.15 22.34 13.08
N VAL A 44 -11.08 21.60 12.47
CA VAL A 44 -12.48 22.02 12.29
C VAL A 44 -13.18 22.20 13.63
N VAL A 45 -13.06 21.24 14.53
CA VAL A 45 -13.68 21.28 15.87
C VAL A 45 -13.13 22.46 16.69
N SER A 46 -11.82 22.74 16.58
CA SER A 46 -11.21 23.92 17.22
C SER A 46 -11.72 25.23 16.64
N ALA A 47 -11.89 25.30 15.33
CA ALA A 47 -12.45 26.50 14.67
C ALA A 47 -13.92 26.76 15.06
N LEU A 48 -14.67 25.71 15.42
CA LEU A 48 -16.03 25.81 15.95
C LEU A 48 -16.10 26.14 17.45
N GLY A 49 -14.95 26.38 18.09
CA GLY A 49 -14.88 26.68 19.53
C GLY A 49 -14.99 25.48 20.45
N LEU A 50 -14.98 24.26 19.91
CA LEU A 50 -15.08 22.99 20.65
C LEU A 50 -13.70 22.37 20.88
N SER A 51 -12.70 23.17 21.20
CA SER A 51 -11.29 22.73 21.33
C SER A 51 -11.09 21.58 22.33
N ALA A 52 -11.98 21.44 23.31
CA ALA A 52 -11.95 20.34 24.26
C ALA A 52 -12.06 18.95 23.61
N LEU A 53 -12.71 18.85 22.45
CA LEU A 53 -12.87 17.61 21.67
C LEU A 53 -11.69 17.36 20.72
N SER A 54 -10.83 18.34 20.48
CA SER A 54 -9.67 18.20 19.61
C SER A 54 -8.52 17.47 20.33
N LEU A 55 -7.74 16.71 19.56
CA LEU A 55 -6.51 16.11 20.03
C LEU A 55 -5.33 17.00 19.65
N SER A 56 -4.36 17.14 20.56
CA SER A 56 -3.06 17.71 20.19
C SER A 56 -2.32 16.78 19.24
N LEU A 57 -1.37 17.29 18.48
CA LEU A 57 -0.54 16.49 17.57
C LEU A 57 0.10 15.28 18.28
N TYR A 58 0.62 15.49 19.49
CA TYR A 58 1.20 14.43 20.30
C TYR A 58 0.17 13.35 20.70
N GLN A 59 -1.03 13.77 21.09
CA GLN A 59 -2.11 12.84 21.45
C GLN A 59 -2.57 12.03 20.24
N ALA A 60 -2.76 12.69 19.09
CA ALA A 60 -3.12 12.03 17.83
C ALA A 60 -2.05 11.02 17.41
N THR A 61 -0.78 11.40 17.44
CA THR A 61 0.34 10.48 17.10
C THR A 61 0.37 9.26 18.02
N LYS A 62 0.27 9.45 19.32
CA LYS A 62 0.23 8.34 20.28
C LYS A 62 -0.95 7.40 20.03
N THR A 63 -2.15 7.96 19.84
CA THR A 63 -3.35 7.17 19.58
C THR A 63 -3.18 6.32 18.33
N VAL A 64 -2.74 6.93 17.23
CA VAL A 64 -2.57 6.21 15.95
C VAL A 64 -1.50 5.14 16.07
N LEU A 65 -0.36 5.45 16.70
CA LEU A 65 0.74 4.49 16.84
C LEU A 65 0.33 3.26 17.69
N ILE A 66 -0.34 3.48 18.82
CA ILE A 66 -0.79 2.37 19.67
C ILE A 66 -1.88 1.58 18.98
N SER A 67 -2.85 2.26 18.34
CA SER A 67 -3.90 1.58 17.56
C SER A 67 -3.31 0.77 16.42
N TYR A 68 -2.30 1.30 15.73
CA TYR A 68 -1.58 0.60 14.67
C TYR A 68 -0.91 -0.69 15.15
N LEU A 69 -0.38 -0.73 16.36
CA LEU A 69 0.20 -1.95 16.94
C LEU A 69 -0.85 -2.99 17.33
N ILE A 70 -2.00 -2.54 17.83
CA ILE A 70 -3.07 -3.41 18.33
C ILE A 70 -3.98 -3.92 17.20
N PHE A 71 -4.34 -3.04 16.27
CA PHE A 71 -5.33 -3.30 15.24
C PHE A 71 -5.03 -4.55 14.39
N PRO A 72 -3.81 -4.77 13.84
CA PRO A 72 -3.54 -5.95 13.03
C PRO A 72 -3.71 -7.26 13.80
N LEU A 73 -3.39 -7.27 15.11
CA LEU A 73 -3.57 -8.42 15.96
C LEU A 73 -5.06 -8.74 16.16
N VAL A 74 -5.86 -7.71 16.52
CA VAL A 74 -7.30 -7.87 16.72
C VAL A 74 -7.98 -8.30 15.43
N ARG A 75 -7.66 -7.65 14.31
CA ARG A 75 -8.17 -8.00 12.98
C ARG A 75 -7.86 -9.43 12.60
N ALA A 76 -6.61 -9.86 12.74
CA ALA A 76 -6.20 -11.22 12.42
C ALA A 76 -6.92 -12.26 13.29
N LEU A 77 -7.07 -12.00 14.60
CA LEU A 77 -7.78 -12.90 15.51
C LEU A 77 -9.27 -13.00 15.18
N VAL A 78 -9.93 -11.88 14.88
CA VAL A 78 -11.37 -11.84 14.57
C VAL A 78 -11.68 -12.44 13.20
N GLN A 79 -10.83 -12.20 12.21
CA GLN A 79 -11.04 -12.69 10.85
C GLN A 79 -10.60 -14.15 10.66
N ARG A 80 -9.65 -14.65 11.45
CA ARG A 80 -9.10 -16.01 11.29
C ARG A 80 -10.18 -17.12 11.28
N PRO A 81 -11.16 -17.13 12.18
CA PRO A 81 -12.22 -18.15 12.12
C PRO A 81 -13.01 -18.14 10.82
N LEU A 82 -13.26 -16.94 10.26
CA LEU A 82 -13.99 -16.79 8.99
C LEU A 82 -13.17 -17.30 7.82
N VAL A 83 -11.87 -16.98 7.78
CA VAL A 83 -10.92 -17.45 6.77
C VAL A 83 -10.78 -18.97 6.79
N VAL A 84 -10.64 -19.56 8.00
CA VAL A 84 -10.50 -21.01 8.17
C VAL A 84 -11.79 -21.72 7.76
N ARG A 85 -12.95 -21.22 8.17
CA ARG A 85 -14.25 -21.81 7.83
C ARG A 85 -14.54 -21.76 6.34
N ALA A 86 -14.17 -20.68 5.67
CA ALA A 86 -14.39 -20.51 4.24
C ALA A 86 -13.29 -21.15 3.37
N GLN A 87 -12.19 -21.60 3.97
CA GLN A 87 -11.00 -22.11 3.26
C GLN A 87 -10.46 -21.14 2.21
N HIS A 88 -10.62 -19.84 2.47
CA HIS A 88 -10.31 -18.76 1.54
C HIS A 88 -9.63 -17.60 2.26
N PRO A 89 -8.52 -17.04 1.74
CA PRO A 89 -7.76 -15.97 2.40
C PRO A 89 -8.58 -14.67 2.60
N SER A 90 -9.51 -14.41 1.71
CA SER A 90 -10.43 -13.27 1.78
C SER A 90 -11.83 -13.73 1.34
N PRO A 91 -12.60 -14.35 2.23
CA PRO A 91 -13.84 -15.02 1.86
C PRO A 91 -14.95 -14.06 1.40
N GLY A 92 -14.82 -12.77 1.70
CA GLY A 92 -15.89 -11.80 1.46
C GLY A 92 -17.12 -12.04 2.37
N GLY A 93 -18.26 -11.51 1.94
CA GLY A 93 -19.51 -11.64 2.68
C GLY A 93 -19.70 -10.56 3.74
N LEU A 94 -20.94 -10.49 4.24
CA LEU A 94 -21.37 -9.40 5.12
C LEU A 94 -20.62 -9.42 6.48
N LEU A 95 -20.42 -10.59 7.05
CA LEU A 95 -19.74 -10.74 8.34
C LEU A 95 -18.26 -10.37 8.24
N PHE A 96 -17.59 -10.80 7.19
CA PHE A 96 -16.18 -10.43 6.94
C PHE A 96 -16.04 -8.92 6.73
N ALA A 97 -16.93 -8.34 5.93
CA ALA A 97 -16.97 -6.89 5.69
C ALA A 97 -17.28 -6.10 6.98
N ALA A 98 -18.22 -6.59 7.81
CA ALA A 98 -18.52 -5.96 9.08
C ALA A 98 -17.29 -5.95 10.02
N CYS A 99 -16.53 -7.05 10.08
CA CYS A 99 -15.29 -7.09 10.83
C CYS A 99 -14.25 -6.10 10.29
N ASP A 100 -14.13 -6.00 8.97
CA ASP A 100 -13.19 -5.06 8.32
C ASP A 100 -13.54 -3.59 8.57
N ILE A 101 -14.82 -3.27 8.63
CA ILE A 101 -15.31 -1.90 8.80
C ILE A 101 -15.35 -1.49 10.29
N LEU A 102 -15.77 -2.38 11.18
CA LEU A 102 -16.07 -2.01 12.57
C LEU A 102 -14.90 -2.24 13.52
N VAL A 103 -14.08 -3.27 13.31
CA VAL A 103 -12.97 -3.59 14.23
C VAL A 103 -11.97 -2.43 14.34
N PRO A 104 -11.49 -1.82 13.27
CA PRO A 104 -10.53 -0.72 13.38
C PRO A 104 -11.06 0.48 14.15
N PRO A 105 -12.24 1.06 13.83
CA PRO A 105 -12.79 2.18 14.58
C PRO A 105 -12.99 1.88 16.06
N LEU A 106 -13.40 0.66 16.40
CA LEU A 106 -13.52 0.21 17.79
C LEU A 106 -12.17 0.19 18.50
N VAL A 107 -11.12 -0.29 17.84
CA VAL A 107 -9.75 -0.25 18.40
C VAL A 107 -9.32 1.18 18.65
N TYR A 108 -9.51 2.09 17.70
CA TYR A 108 -9.20 3.51 17.86
C TYR A 108 -9.96 4.15 19.01
N LEU A 109 -11.25 3.88 19.12
CA LEU A 109 -12.10 4.38 20.19
C LEU A 109 -11.63 3.87 21.56
N VAL A 110 -11.43 2.55 21.70
CA VAL A 110 -11.02 1.93 22.97
C VAL A 110 -9.62 2.39 23.39
N VAL A 111 -8.68 2.47 22.47
CA VAL A 111 -7.32 2.96 22.75
C VAL A 111 -7.38 4.41 23.22
N THR A 112 -8.12 5.28 22.52
CA THR A 112 -8.24 6.70 22.90
C THR A 112 -8.90 6.86 24.27
N LEU A 113 -9.98 6.09 24.52
CA LEU A 113 -10.66 6.12 25.81
C LEU A 113 -9.76 5.64 26.94
N GLY A 114 -9.03 4.56 26.74
CA GLY A 114 -8.09 4.03 27.73
C GLY A 114 -6.92 4.96 28.04
N MET A 115 -6.44 5.71 27.04
CA MET A 115 -5.33 6.65 27.22
C MET A 115 -5.72 7.97 27.88
N PHE A 116 -6.86 8.52 27.54
CA PHE A 116 -7.23 9.90 27.93
C PHE A 116 -8.42 9.96 28.86
N GLN A 117 -9.16 8.86 29.05
CA GLN A 117 -10.39 8.77 29.84
C GLN A 117 -11.43 9.85 29.46
N ASP A 118 -11.39 10.31 28.21
CA ASP A 118 -12.22 11.36 27.66
C ASP A 118 -13.09 10.79 26.54
N VAL A 119 -14.38 10.67 26.81
CA VAL A 119 -15.39 10.10 25.91
C VAL A 119 -15.53 10.97 24.65
N GLY A 120 -15.43 12.29 24.79
CA GLY A 120 -15.56 13.22 23.66
C GLY A 120 -14.42 13.03 22.64
N LYS A 121 -13.18 12.96 23.12
CA LYS A 121 -12.01 12.67 22.26
C LYS A 121 -12.08 11.29 21.65
N ALA A 122 -12.48 10.28 22.44
CA ALA A 122 -12.63 8.91 21.94
C ALA A 122 -13.70 8.82 20.85
N ALA A 123 -14.84 9.48 21.03
CA ALA A 123 -15.91 9.54 20.05
C ALA A 123 -15.44 10.24 18.75
N THR A 124 -14.72 11.35 18.87
CA THR A 124 -14.15 12.08 17.71
C THR A 124 -13.22 11.17 16.90
N VAL A 125 -12.27 10.51 17.58
CA VAL A 125 -11.31 9.61 16.91
C VAL A 125 -12.01 8.39 16.30
N GLY A 126 -12.91 7.76 17.04
CA GLY A 126 -13.69 6.61 16.56
C GLY A 126 -14.55 6.96 15.35
N SER A 127 -15.17 8.15 15.36
CA SER A 127 -15.96 8.65 14.21
C SER A 127 -15.09 8.93 12.98
N CYS A 128 -13.92 9.57 13.15
CA CYS A 128 -12.98 9.77 12.04
C CYS A 128 -12.53 8.45 11.43
N ALA A 129 -12.17 7.48 12.27
CA ALA A 129 -11.80 6.15 11.81
C ALA A 129 -12.98 5.46 11.11
N LEU A 130 -14.19 5.53 11.66
CA LEU A 130 -15.39 4.93 11.05
C LEU A 130 -15.68 5.51 9.66
N VAL A 131 -15.62 6.83 9.51
CA VAL A 131 -15.81 7.50 8.22
C VAL A 131 -14.77 7.03 7.21
N PHE A 132 -13.50 6.94 7.62
CA PHE A 132 -12.44 6.41 6.77
C PHE A 132 -12.72 4.97 6.33
N TYR A 133 -13.01 4.08 7.27
CA TYR A 133 -13.22 2.66 6.94
C TYR A 133 -14.50 2.41 6.14
N LEU A 134 -15.54 3.22 6.30
CA LEU A 134 -16.72 3.18 5.43
C LEU A 134 -16.37 3.62 3.99
N ALA A 135 -15.63 4.71 3.83
CA ALA A 135 -15.18 5.17 2.52
C ALA A 135 -14.24 4.15 1.86
N TYR A 136 -13.31 3.60 2.64
CA TYR A 136 -12.38 2.57 2.20
C TYR A 136 -13.11 1.27 1.78
N ALA A 137 -14.11 0.85 2.54
CA ALA A 137 -14.94 -0.31 2.21
C ALA A 137 -15.78 -0.09 0.94
N ALA A 138 -16.27 1.11 0.69
CA ALA A 138 -16.97 1.45 -0.54
C ALA A 138 -16.05 1.28 -1.77
N TRP A 139 -14.76 1.54 -1.62
CA TRP A 139 -13.76 1.36 -2.66
C TRP A 139 -13.33 -0.10 -2.82
N ILE A 140 -12.90 -0.76 -1.74
CA ILE A 140 -12.34 -2.13 -1.77
C ILE A 140 -13.42 -3.20 -1.91
N LYS A 141 -14.66 -2.90 -1.44
CA LYS A 141 -15.80 -3.82 -1.49
C LYS A 141 -15.52 -5.15 -0.75
N PRO A 142 -15.22 -5.11 0.56
CA PRO A 142 -14.83 -6.29 1.33
C PRO A 142 -15.92 -7.37 1.43
N TRP A 143 -17.16 -7.07 1.00
CA TRP A 143 -18.25 -8.04 0.87
C TRP A 143 -18.08 -8.96 -0.35
N LYS A 144 -17.21 -8.60 -1.31
CA LYS A 144 -16.87 -9.49 -2.43
C LYS A 144 -15.69 -10.38 -2.03
N PRO A 145 -15.69 -11.64 -2.46
CA PRO A 145 -14.51 -12.48 -2.24
C PRO A 145 -13.30 -11.86 -2.93
N GLY A 146 -12.20 -11.83 -2.22
CA GLY A 146 -10.93 -11.37 -2.76
C GLY A 146 -10.31 -12.40 -3.72
N LEU A 147 -9.17 -12.06 -4.30
CA LEU A 147 -8.43 -12.99 -5.14
C LEU A 147 -7.88 -14.13 -4.29
N THR A 148 -7.93 -15.33 -4.83
CA THR A 148 -7.27 -16.49 -4.26
C THR A 148 -5.75 -16.38 -4.44
N ARG A 149 -5.00 -17.15 -3.66
CA ARG A 149 -3.53 -17.16 -3.76
C ARG A 149 -3.05 -17.63 -5.13
N THR A 150 -3.74 -18.60 -5.70
CA THR A 150 -3.48 -19.11 -7.05
C THR A 150 -3.73 -18.06 -8.11
N GLU A 151 -4.83 -17.32 -8.02
CA GLU A 151 -5.13 -16.21 -8.94
C GLU A 151 -4.14 -15.04 -8.81
N VAL A 152 -3.72 -14.71 -7.60
CA VAL A 152 -2.68 -13.67 -7.40
C VAL A 152 -1.37 -14.12 -8.06
N ARG A 153 -0.98 -15.39 -7.88
CA ARG A 153 0.25 -15.92 -8.48
C ARG A 153 0.18 -15.88 -10.00
N SER A 154 -0.93 -16.32 -10.59
CA SER A 154 -1.12 -16.28 -12.05
C SER A 154 -1.07 -14.86 -12.61
N LYS A 155 -1.68 -13.88 -11.93
CA LYS A 155 -1.61 -12.46 -12.31
C LYS A 155 -0.18 -11.89 -12.23
N ILE A 156 0.56 -12.26 -11.20
CA ILE A 156 1.98 -11.85 -11.07
C ILE A 156 2.81 -12.43 -12.22
N GLU A 157 2.59 -13.70 -12.56
CA GLU A 157 3.28 -14.34 -13.68
C GLU A 157 2.92 -13.69 -15.02
N GLN A 158 1.64 -13.40 -15.27
CA GLN A 158 1.18 -12.66 -16.44
C GLN A 158 1.82 -11.26 -16.52
N THR A 159 1.84 -10.53 -15.40
CA THR A 159 2.46 -9.20 -15.36
C THR A 159 3.96 -9.28 -15.65
N LYS A 160 4.66 -10.30 -15.11
CA LYS A 160 6.08 -10.52 -15.42
C LYS A 160 6.33 -10.83 -16.89
N GLN A 161 5.45 -11.63 -17.52
CA GLN A 161 5.53 -11.93 -18.94
C GLN A 161 5.33 -10.66 -19.78
N MET A 162 4.24 -9.92 -19.56
CA MET A 162 3.99 -8.65 -20.25
C MET A 162 5.16 -7.65 -20.08
N THR A 163 5.72 -7.59 -18.87
CA THR A 163 6.88 -6.73 -18.63
C THR A 163 8.10 -7.18 -19.42
N ARG A 164 8.36 -8.51 -19.49
CA ARG A 164 9.46 -9.05 -20.29
C ARG A 164 9.27 -8.81 -21.79
N GLU A 165 8.05 -8.96 -22.28
CA GLU A 165 7.70 -8.69 -23.68
C GLU A 165 7.92 -7.20 -24.01
N MET A 166 7.38 -6.28 -23.21
CA MET A 166 7.57 -4.83 -23.41
C MET A 166 9.06 -4.42 -23.37
N PHE A 167 9.81 -4.95 -22.41
CA PHE A 167 11.26 -4.66 -22.36
C PHE A 167 12.04 -5.35 -23.46
N GLY A 168 11.62 -6.53 -23.91
CA GLY A 168 12.19 -7.24 -25.04
C GLY A 168 12.00 -6.48 -26.35
N GLU A 169 10.77 -6.03 -26.61
CA GLU A 169 10.43 -5.22 -27.79
C GLU A 169 11.20 -3.88 -27.78
N ALA A 170 11.22 -3.18 -26.66
CA ALA A 170 11.97 -1.93 -26.53
C ALA A 170 13.50 -2.11 -26.70
N ALA A 171 14.04 -3.27 -26.31
CA ALA A 171 15.44 -3.57 -26.53
C ALA A 171 15.73 -3.92 -28.01
N GLN A 172 14.81 -4.61 -28.68
CA GLN A 172 14.89 -4.89 -30.12
C GLN A 172 14.77 -3.61 -30.95
N GLU A 173 13.81 -2.73 -30.67
CA GLU A 173 13.69 -1.44 -31.34
C GLU A 173 14.95 -0.58 -31.20
N ARG A 174 15.55 -0.57 -30.01
CA ARG A 174 16.82 0.14 -29.79
C ARG A 174 17.97 -0.48 -30.58
N ALA A 175 18.05 -1.80 -30.62
CA ALA A 175 19.08 -2.51 -31.39
C ALA A 175 18.92 -2.26 -32.89
N GLU A 176 17.71 -2.32 -33.44
CA GLU A 176 17.41 -2.00 -34.85
C GLU A 176 17.72 -0.53 -35.16
N THR A 177 17.36 0.38 -34.26
CA THR A 177 17.67 1.81 -34.43
C THR A 177 19.20 2.09 -34.44
N MET A 178 19.92 1.40 -33.53
CA MET A 178 21.38 1.47 -33.49
C MET A 178 22.02 0.88 -34.76
N GLN A 179 21.48 -0.24 -35.25
CA GLN A 179 21.95 -0.89 -36.46
C GLN A 179 21.68 -0.03 -37.71
N LYS A 180 20.50 0.58 -37.78
CA LYS A 180 20.13 1.51 -38.84
C LYS A 180 20.97 2.79 -38.85
N ASN A 181 21.31 3.31 -37.66
CA ASN A 181 22.20 4.47 -37.53
C ASN A 181 23.68 4.12 -37.81
N ALA A 182 24.08 2.84 -37.62
CA ALA A 182 25.42 2.38 -37.99
C ALA A 182 25.58 2.09 -39.49
N GLU A 183 24.47 1.84 -40.20
CA GLU A 183 24.43 1.67 -41.65
C GLU A 183 24.42 3.00 -42.43
N VAL A 184 24.11 4.12 -41.76
CA VAL A 184 24.27 5.45 -42.33
C VAL A 184 25.76 5.75 -42.34
N ASP A 185 26.37 5.60 -43.50
CA ASP A 185 27.80 5.77 -43.76
C ASP A 185 28.19 7.27 -43.86
N ASP A 186 27.65 8.08 -42.96
CA ASP A 186 28.01 9.49 -42.84
C ASP A 186 29.23 9.61 -41.92
N PRO A 187 30.39 10.01 -42.43
CA PRO A 187 31.62 10.16 -41.66
C PRO A 187 31.45 11.14 -40.48
N ALA A 188 30.54 12.11 -40.57
CA ALA A 188 30.25 13.04 -39.49
C ALA A 188 29.54 12.38 -38.30
N VAL A 189 28.78 11.30 -38.54
CA VAL A 189 28.09 10.54 -37.48
C VAL A 189 29.01 9.50 -36.82
N LYS A 190 29.94 8.93 -37.58
CA LYS A 190 30.98 8.02 -37.07
C LYS A 190 31.86 8.67 -36.02
N ASP A 191 32.20 9.93 -36.18
CA ASP A 191 33.05 10.67 -35.23
C ASP A 191 32.34 11.00 -33.91
N LEU A 192 31.02 11.05 -33.91
CA LEU A 192 30.23 11.35 -32.72
C LEU A 192 30.10 10.15 -31.73
N PHE A 193 30.21 8.90 -32.24
CA PHE A 193 29.98 7.67 -31.48
C PHE A 193 31.24 6.83 -31.19
N LEU A 194 32.43 7.30 -31.61
CA LEU A 194 33.68 6.63 -31.23
C LEU A 194 33.95 6.84 -29.73
N PRO A 195 34.13 5.75 -28.94
CA PRO A 195 34.49 5.82 -27.53
C PRO A 195 35.92 6.45 -27.45
N GLY A 196 35.99 7.73 -27.22
CA GLY A 196 37.24 8.49 -27.13
C GLY A 196 37.13 9.95 -27.56
N ASN A 197 36.09 10.35 -28.26
CA ASN A 197 35.84 11.74 -28.58
C ASN A 197 35.22 12.46 -27.35
N ARG A 198 36.07 12.64 -26.31
CA ARG A 198 35.78 13.60 -25.26
C ARG A 198 35.74 14.95 -25.92
N TYR A 199 34.63 15.65 -25.77
CA TYR A 199 34.40 17.04 -26.16
C TYR A 199 35.71 17.82 -26.21
N ARG A 200 36.23 18.05 -27.41
CA ARG A 200 37.23 19.11 -27.66
C ARG A 200 36.45 20.40 -27.51
N THR A 201 36.50 20.98 -26.33
CA THR A 201 36.03 22.35 -26.13
C THR A 201 36.77 23.25 -27.11
N PRO A 202 36.11 24.25 -27.74
CA PRO A 202 36.71 25.19 -28.71
C PRO A 202 37.83 26.07 -28.13
N LEU A 203 38.19 25.88 -26.88
CA LEU A 203 39.18 26.71 -26.17
C LEU A 203 40.63 26.25 -26.31
N ASP A 204 40.92 25.10 -26.97
CA ASP A 204 42.31 24.59 -27.08
C ASP A 204 43.05 25.06 -28.36
N HIS A 205 42.54 26.06 -29.09
CA HIS A 205 43.14 26.51 -30.31
C HIS A 205 43.98 27.83 -30.22
N ASP A 206 44.16 28.39 -29.02
CA ASP A 206 44.79 29.72 -28.90
C ASP A 206 46.17 29.79 -28.20
N GLU A 207 46.78 28.62 -27.88
CA GLU A 207 48.12 28.62 -27.25
C GLU A 207 49.20 27.90 -28.07
N ARG A 208 49.33 28.20 -29.37
CA ARG A 208 50.59 27.98 -30.11
C ARG A 208 50.74 28.99 -31.26
N ARG A 209 51.23 30.17 -30.94
CA ARG A 209 52.04 30.97 -31.89
C ARG A 209 53.30 31.47 -31.18
N PRO A 210 54.41 31.39 -31.90
CA PRO A 210 55.78 31.66 -31.43
C PRO A 210 56.01 33.12 -31.07
#